data_2211af9d20bff4090739cb68ac5d55f7
#
_entry.id   2211af9d20bff4090739cb68ac5d55f7
#
_cell.length_a   1.000
_cell.length_b   1.000
_cell.length_c   1.000
_cell.angle_alpha   90.00
_cell.angle_beta   90.00
_cell.angle_gamma   90.00
#
_symmetry.space_group_name_H-M   'P 1'
#
loop_
_entity.id
_entity.type
_entity.pdbx_description
1 polymer ?
#
loop_
_entity_poly.entity_id
_entity_poly.type
_entity_poly.pdbx_seq_one_letter_code
_entity_poly.pdbx_strand_id
1 'polypeptide(L)'
;MEFKKDFFDDEVREGFYVSGIMKRCWAASIEVLGEIDRVCKKHNISYYLDCGNLLGAKRNGGFIPWDDDLDISMNREDFNAFQAVIDQELPPELAYNSVEKRREYDNIMAAVGLCQLSLERDRLRKYHDFPFPAVVDICVNDRVAKDVEAESRREAKLSILTHLWKKINDRELSGKNFEKAMQLVESHLKVHFNRKEALAPQVTRLLNRICKEFEGEKGRQDLYAWIPEGLKGSHIHFPQEEMFPLTTIQFEGFNFPAPKNVDCALRIEFGDYEKPSKAGGNHGYPYFRKYEQDIIELAGGEDKWSFHYHFQKKDLEHEKKDNLRDMALAIFRALKLQEEAMKSRVEEYSFLQEALANTQDTALTLGNAIEQRLGENTKTVPLLSQYCEIIFRAYEKAGQDIPPREELHSLGEKRLECEKAILQEWKKTMLILLDRAKHFPSIDGFYKKMREREDWEVLLMPIPYFYRRGDGSFMEEEIDREDFPKEYSYVDYKSYAFESIMPDCIVMNSPYDAFNIVQSIAPFFYSNNMKKYTKNLIYIPWFVTDEIQWGAEEDGKAIINMDYYVCQPGLAHADYSFVQSENTRRTYIEKLTEFTGEEYRAVWEKKIVASGSCLQGREEELVKHILSRIES
;
A
#
# COMPACT_ATOMS: atom_id res chain seq x y z
N MET A 1 -4.77 2.58 24.65
CA MET A 1 -5.55 3.58 23.91
C MET A 1 -6.46 2.85 22.91
N GLU A 2 -7.62 3.40 22.54
CA GLU A 2 -8.58 2.70 21.68
C GLU A 2 -8.58 3.33 20.27
N PHE A 3 -8.20 2.54 19.28
CA PHE A 3 -8.25 2.90 17.87
C PHE A 3 -9.43 2.19 17.20
N LYS A 4 -10.07 2.87 16.26
CA LYS A 4 -11.05 2.20 15.39
C LYS A 4 -10.33 1.18 14.51
N LYS A 5 -11.03 0.11 14.12
CA LYS A 5 -10.44 -0.97 13.33
C LYS A 5 -9.95 -0.49 11.95
N ASP A 6 -10.70 0.40 11.32
CA ASP A 6 -10.39 1.02 10.03
C ASP A 6 -9.21 2.00 10.06
N PHE A 7 -8.77 2.42 11.25
CA PHE A 7 -7.52 3.17 11.42
C PHE A 7 -6.32 2.41 10.81
N PHE A 8 -6.31 1.08 10.90
CA PHE A 8 -5.20 0.26 10.43
C PHE A 8 -5.24 -0.08 8.94
N ASP A 9 -6.22 0.39 8.20
CA ASP A 9 -6.25 0.22 6.75
C ASP A 9 -5.19 1.07 6.06
N ASP A 10 -4.67 0.59 4.94
CA ASP A 10 -3.86 1.43 4.06
C ASP A 10 -4.62 2.69 3.66
N GLU A 11 -3.92 3.80 3.52
CA GLU A 11 -4.52 5.07 3.08
C GLU A 11 -3.54 5.90 2.24
N VAL A 12 -4.04 6.93 1.58
CA VAL A 12 -3.23 8.01 1.04
C VAL A 12 -3.52 9.27 1.86
N ARG A 13 -2.49 9.76 2.54
CA ARG A 13 -2.54 10.98 3.34
C ARG A 13 -1.62 12.01 2.70
N GLU A 14 -2.14 13.18 2.32
CA GLU A 14 -1.37 14.23 1.62
C GLU A 14 -0.58 13.72 0.40
N GLY A 15 -1.22 12.92 -0.44
CA GLY A 15 -0.59 12.34 -1.64
C GLY A 15 0.44 11.23 -1.38
N PHE A 16 0.71 10.90 -0.12
CA PHE A 16 1.65 9.86 0.27
C PHE A 16 0.93 8.59 0.70
N TYR A 17 1.35 7.43 0.19
CA TYR A 17 0.79 6.14 0.59
C TYR A 17 1.31 5.71 1.96
N VAL A 18 0.41 5.52 2.91
CA VAL A 18 0.70 5.05 4.27
C VAL A 18 0.19 3.62 4.40
N SER A 19 1.08 2.68 4.61
CA SER A 19 0.73 1.27 4.80
C SER A 19 0.11 1.01 6.17
N GLY A 20 -0.77 0.02 6.27
CA GLY A 20 -1.38 -0.37 7.54
C GLY A 20 -0.37 -0.80 8.60
N ILE A 21 0.78 -1.38 8.21
CA ILE A 21 1.85 -1.72 9.15
C ILE A 21 2.51 -0.46 9.74
N MET A 22 2.63 0.63 8.96
CA MET A 22 3.07 1.91 9.49
C MET A 22 2.09 2.46 10.54
N LYS A 23 0.80 2.33 10.29
CA LYS A 23 -0.23 2.74 11.25
C LYS A 23 -0.23 1.89 12.53
N ARG A 24 0.11 0.60 12.44
CA ARG A 24 0.39 -0.22 13.64
C ARG A 24 1.62 0.26 14.39
N CYS A 25 2.67 0.66 13.68
CA CYS A 25 3.85 1.29 14.25
C CYS A 25 3.47 2.55 15.04
N TRP A 26 2.73 3.47 14.43
CA TRP A 26 2.24 4.69 15.06
C TRP A 26 1.40 4.40 16.31
N ALA A 27 0.46 3.46 16.22
CA ALA A 27 -0.40 3.08 17.35
C ALA A 27 0.41 2.47 18.50
N ALA A 28 1.39 1.62 18.20
CA ALA A 28 2.28 1.03 19.21
C ALA A 28 3.14 2.11 19.90
N SER A 29 3.66 3.09 19.14
CA SER A 29 4.41 4.22 19.70
C SER A 29 3.53 5.12 20.57
N ILE A 30 2.26 5.33 20.20
CA ILE A 30 1.28 6.06 21.01
C ILE A 30 0.94 5.30 22.30
N GLU A 31 0.91 3.96 22.31
CA GLU A 31 0.75 3.19 23.56
C GLU A 31 1.94 3.40 24.49
N VAL A 32 3.17 3.42 23.94
CA VAL A 32 4.37 3.74 24.74
C VAL A 32 4.30 5.16 25.30
N LEU A 33 3.88 6.14 24.47
CA LEU A 33 3.68 7.52 24.92
C LEU A 33 2.60 7.60 26.00
N GLY A 34 1.55 6.79 25.91
CA GLY A 34 0.51 6.69 26.94
C GLY A 34 1.04 6.25 28.31
N GLU A 35 2.01 5.33 28.34
CA GLU A 35 2.68 4.93 29.59
C GLU A 35 3.60 6.05 30.13
N ILE A 36 4.30 6.77 29.27
CA ILE A 36 5.09 7.95 29.66
C ILE A 36 4.16 9.02 30.26
N ASP A 37 3.06 9.32 29.58
CA ASP A 37 2.04 10.29 30.02
C ASP A 37 1.47 9.92 31.40
N ARG A 38 1.16 8.63 31.60
CA ARG A 38 0.69 8.11 32.89
C ARG A 38 1.71 8.39 34.03
N VAL A 39 2.98 8.10 33.77
CA VAL A 39 4.06 8.33 34.75
C VAL A 39 4.24 9.82 35.02
N CYS A 40 4.29 10.64 33.97
CA CYS A 40 4.45 12.08 34.07
C CYS A 40 3.31 12.73 34.86
N LYS A 41 2.05 12.35 34.61
CA LYS A 41 0.88 12.82 35.34
C LYS A 41 0.90 12.40 36.80
N LYS A 42 1.31 11.16 37.11
CA LYS A 42 1.41 10.65 38.48
C LYS A 42 2.42 11.41 39.32
N HIS A 43 3.55 11.82 38.72
CA HIS A 43 4.67 12.45 39.42
C HIS A 43 4.75 13.97 39.18
N ASN A 44 3.74 14.57 38.51
CA ASN A 44 3.70 15.99 38.16
C ASN A 44 4.96 16.46 37.40
N ILE A 45 5.33 15.67 36.37
CA ILE A 45 6.46 15.91 35.46
C ILE A 45 5.91 16.48 34.16
N SER A 46 6.53 17.55 33.67
CA SER A 46 6.13 18.19 32.43
C SER A 46 6.88 17.56 31.24
N TYR A 47 6.13 17.25 30.18
CA TYR A 47 6.66 16.89 28.86
C TYR A 47 5.74 17.46 27.79
N TYR A 48 6.18 17.51 26.54
CA TYR A 48 5.36 17.94 25.42
C TYR A 48 5.79 17.27 24.12
N LEU A 49 4.86 17.13 23.16
CA LEU A 49 5.18 16.71 21.80
C LEU A 49 6.16 17.68 21.17
N ASP A 50 7.12 17.18 20.42
CA ASP A 50 8.17 18.00 19.81
C ASP A 50 8.51 17.52 18.39
N CYS A 51 9.44 18.17 17.72
CA CYS A 51 9.96 17.78 16.41
C CYS A 51 8.84 17.52 15.38
N GLY A 52 9.00 16.45 14.60
CA GLY A 52 8.03 16.00 13.57
C GLY A 52 6.63 15.75 14.14
N ASN A 53 6.53 15.32 15.39
CA ASN A 53 5.25 15.01 16.02
C ASN A 53 4.46 16.24 16.43
N LEU A 54 5.11 17.31 16.91
CA LEU A 54 4.45 18.60 17.13
C LEU A 54 4.00 19.23 15.81
N LEU A 55 4.87 19.17 14.80
CA LEU A 55 4.56 19.65 13.45
C LEU A 55 3.38 18.88 12.85
N GLY A 56 3.39 17.55 12.92
CA GLY A 56 2.32 16.68 12.45
C GLY A 56 1.00 16.90 13.20
N ALA A 57 1.05 17.04 14.53
CA ALA A 57 -0.12 17.40 15.33
C ALA A 57 -0.77 18.70 14.86
N LYS A 58 0.05 19.72 14.54
CA LYS A 58 -0.42 21.04 14.10
C LYS A 58 -0.98 21.03 12.69
N ARG A 59 -0.33 20.33 11.76
CA ARG A 59 -0.69 20.33 10.33
C ARG A 59 -1.71 19.26 9.96
N ASN A 60 -1.50 18.04 10.47
CA ASN A 60 -2.20 16.82 10.05
C ASN A 60 -3.18 16.30 11.12
N GLY A 61 -3.10 16.81 12.37
CA GLY A 61 -3.81 16.23 13.50
C GLY A 61 -3.24 14.88 13.97
N GLY A 62 -2.05 14.50 13.50
CA GLY A 62 -1.39 13.23 13.75
C GLY A 62 0.01 13.17 13.14
N PHE A 63 0.49 11.98 12.84
CA PHE A 63 1.79 11.81 12.20
C PHE A 63 1.87 12.47 10.83
N ILE A 64 3.03 13.00 10.49
CA ILE A 64 3.39 13.33 9.12
C ILE A 64 3.40 12.01 8.32
N PRO A 65 2.80 11.95 7.10
CA PRO A 65 2.61 10.67 6.39
C PRO A 65 3.87 9.84 6.15
N TRP A 66 5.02 10.50 6.02
CA TRP A 66 6.33 9.88 5.79
C TRP A 66 7.23 9.85 7.03
N ASP A 67 6.62 9.92 8.22
CA ASP A 67 7.31 9.87 9.51
C ASP A 67 7.02 8.57 10.26
N ASP A 68 8.05 7.98 10.86
CA ASP A 68 7.97 6.66 11.49
C ASP A 68 8.48 6.64 12.94
N ASP A 69 8.83 7.79 13.52
CA ASP A 69 9.28 7.95 14.90
C ASP A 69 8.33 8.83 15.73
N LEU A 70 8.53 8.83 17.03
CA LEU A 70 7.77 9.64 17.97
C LEU A 70 8.71 10.29 19.00
N ASP A 71 8.73 11.63 18.96
CA ASP A 71 9.58 12.47 19.80
C ASP A 71 8.79 13.29 20.79
N ILE A 72 9.30 13.39 22.00
CA ILE A 72 8.85 14.32 23.03
C ILE A 72 10.02 15.10 23.60
N SER A 73 9.74 16.24 24.19
CA SER A 73 10.73 17.02 24.93
C SER A 73 10.39 17.18 26.40
N MET A 74 11.45 17.25 27.22
CA MET A 74 11.41 17.63 28.64
C MET A 74 12.48 18.66 28.91
N ASN A 75 12.19 19.62 29.79
CA ASN A 75 13.26 20.43 30.38
C ASN A 75 14.12 19.58 31.31
N ARG A 76 15.39 19.94 31.50
CA ARG A 76 16.35 19.16 32.29
C ARG A 76 15.83 18.81 33.68
N GLU A 77 15.14 19.73 34.36
CA GLU A 77 14.61 19.53 35.70
C GLU A 77 13.52 18.43 35.70
N ASP A 78 12.60 18.48 34.76
CA ASP A 78 11.56 17.48 34.58
C ASP A 78 12.16 16.13 34.16
N PHE A 79 13.15 16.14 33.27
CA PHE A 79 13.85 14.94 32.84
C PHE A 79 14.58 14.25 33.99
N ASN A 80 15.25 15.01 34.87
CA ASN A 80 15.90 14.45 36.07
C ASN A 80 14.87 13.81 37.01
N ALA A 81 13.70 14.44 37.19
CA ALA A 81 12.61 13.86 37.97
C ALA A 81 12.05 12.59 37.31
N PHE A 82 11.90 12.59 35.99
CA PHE A 82 11.47 11.43 35.21
C PHE A 82 12.43 10.24 35.37
N GLN A 83 13.73 10.46 35.19
CA GLN A 83 14.74 9.41 35.34
C GLN A 83 14.73 8.76 36.72
N ALA A 84 14.40 9.53 37.76
CA ALA A 84 14.40 9.03 39.14
C ALA A 84 13.29 8.01 39.41
N VAL A 85 12.19 8.03 38.62
CA VAL A 85 10.99 7.22 38.89
C VAL A 85 10.69 6.19 37.78
N ILE A 86 11.10 6.45 36.55
CA ILE A 86 10.59 5.72 35.36
C ILE A 86 10.84 4.22 35.44
N ASP A 87 11.98 3.77 35.92
CA ASP A 87 12.30 2.33 35.99
C ASP A 87 11.38 1.52 36.88
N GLN A 88 10.84 2.16 37.91
CA GLN A 88 9.94 1.52 38.87
C GLN A 88 8.48 1.56 38.44
N GLU A 89 8.18 2.43 37.48
CA GLU A 89 6.82 2.70 36.99
C GLU A 89 6.48 2.01 35.70
N LEU A 90 7.48 1.66 34.87
CA LEU A 90 7.25 1.02 33.57
C LEU A 90 6.77 -0.43 33.71
N PRO A 91 5.84 -0.86 32.87
CA PRO A 91 5.52 -2.26 32.72
C PRO A 91 6.73 -3.06 32.22
N PRO A 92 6.82 -4.39 32.53
CA PRO A 92 8.03 -5.20 32.32
C PRO A 92 8.51 -5.27 30.87
N GLU A 93 7.61 -5.12 29.90
CA GLU A 93 7.92 -5.17 28.48
C GLU A 93 8.55 -3.89 27.94
N LEU A 94 8.45 -2.76 28.66
CA LEU A 94 9.07 -1.51 28.30
C LEU A 94 10.40 -1.31 29.00
N ALA A 95 11.36 -0.72 28.31
CA ALA A 95 12.65 -0.36 28.87
C ALA A 95 12.93 1.12 28.68
N TYR A 96 13.53 1.72 29.69
CA TYR A 96 14.10 3.06 29.66
C TYR A 96 15.60 3.00 29.38
N ASN A 97 16.07 3.79 28.43
CA ASN A 97 17.48 3.90 28.06
C ASN A 97 17.93 5.37 28.05
N SER A 98 19.08 5.64 28.65
CA SER A 98 19.74 6.94 28.58
C SER A 98 21.25 6.80 28.81
N VAL A 99 22.00 7.82 28.41
CA VAL A 99 23.46 7.88 28.62
C VAL A 99 23.88 7.84 30.10
N GLU A 100 22.99 8.23 31.03
CA GLU A 100 23.22 8.21 32.44
C GLU A 100 22.97 6.84 33.05
N LYS A 101 22.01 6.10 32.47
CA LYS A 101 21.63 4.78 32.97
C LYS A 101 22.49 3.65 32.43
N ARG A 102 22.83 3.68 31.15
CA ARG A 102 23.58 2.60 30.51
C ARG A 102 24.91 3.08 29.96
N ARG A 103 25.99 2.44 30.39
CA ARG A 103 27.36 2.82 29.98
C ARG A 103 27.60 2.68 28.50
N GLU A 104 26.96 1.71 27.87
CA GLU A 104 27.06 1.38 26.45
C GLU A 104 26.09 2.18 25.55
N TYR A 105 25.20 2.98 26.13
CA TYR A 105 24.21 3.74 25.34
C TYR A 105 24.89 4.90 24.61
N ASP A 106 24.66 4.97 23.31
CA ASP A 106 25.36 5.83 22.36
C ASP A 106 24.47 6.89 21.68
N ASN A 107 23.17 6.92 22.00
CA ASN A 107 22.28 7.99 21.54
C ASN A 107 22.26 9.15 22.56
N ILE A 108 22.13 10.38 22.05
CA ILE A 108 22.05 11.58 22.89
C ILE A 108 20.66 11.79 23.48
N MET A 109 19.61 11.37 22.74
CA MET A 109 18.25 11.35 23.25
C MET A 109 18.08 10.15 24.22
N ALA A 110 17.31 10.33 25.26
CA ALA A 110 16.86 9.19 26.04
C ALA A 110 15.68 8.53 25.32
N ALA A 111 15.35 7.30 25.69
CA ALA A 111 14.28 6.56 25.01
C ALA A 111 13.52 5.66 25.97
N VAL A 112 12.21 5.54 25.75
CA VAL A 112 11.35 4.54 26.38
C VAL A 112 10.71 3.72 25.26
N GLY A 113 10.73 2.40 25.38
CA GLY A 113 10.05 1.60 24.35
C GLY A 113 10.14 0.10 24.52
N LEU A 114 9.50 -0.56 23.58
CA LEU A 114 9.62 -1.98 23.32
C LEU A 114 10.96 -2.25 22.62
N CYS A 115 11.87 -2.94 23.29
CA CYS A 115 13.22 -3.17 22.75
C CYS A 115 13.39 -4.50 22.03
N GLN A 116 12.36 -5.35 21.97
CA GLN A 116 12.44 -6.71 21.44
C GLN A 116 11.30 -6.99 20.46
N LEU A 117 11.58 -7.85 19.48
CA LEU A 117 10.58 -8.47 18.64
C LEU A 117 9.70 -9.43 19.47
N SER A 118 8.43 -9.57 19.11
CA SER A 118 7.59 -10.57 19.74
C SER A 118 6.37 -10.91 18.90
N LEU A 119 6.04 -12.21 18.88
CA LEU A 119 4.79 -12.75 18.34
C LEU A 119 3.87 -13.24 19.47
N GLU A 120 4.15 -12.86 20.73
CA GLU A 120 3.33 -13.22 21.87
C GLU A 120 1.97 -12.48 21.81
N ARG A 121 0.88 -13.24 21.94
CA ARG A 121 -0.49 -12.72 21.72
C ARG A 121 -0.90 -11.56 22.61
N ASP A 122 -0.54 -11.62 23.91
CA ASP A 122 -0.95 -10.56 24.84
C ASP A 122 -0.22 -9.26 24.56
N ARG A 123 1.07 -9.34 24.19
CA ARG A 123 1.84 -8.19 23.74
C ARG A 123 1.32 -7.65 22.41
N LEU A 124 1.09 -8.51 21.41
CA LEU A 124 0.55 -8.09 20.12
C LEU A 124 -0.77 -7.34 20.31
N ARG A 125 -1.71 -7.89 21.09
CA ARG A 125 -2.98 -7.24 21.37
C ARG A 125 -2.84 -5.88 22.06
N LYS A 126 -1.90 -5.75 23.00
CA LYS A 126 -1.65 -4.50 23.71
C LYS A 126 -1.08 -3.41 22.81
N TYR A 127 -0.23 -3.79 21.85
CA TYR A 127 0.46 -2.88 20.94
C TYR A 127 -0.04 -3.00 19.48
N HIS A 128 -1.35 -3.19 19.31
CA HIS A 128 -2.08 -3.12 18.04
C HIS A 128 -1.51 -4.03 16.94
N ASP A 129 -1.12 -5.25 17.31
CA ASP A 129 -0.54 -6.24 16.40
C ASP A 129 0.76 -5.79 15.71
N PHE A 130 1.51 -4.88 16.34
CA PHE A 130 2.83 -4.47 15.88
C PHE A 130 3.92 -5.35 16.53
N PRO A 131 4.63 -6.19 15.76
CA PRO A 131 5.55 -7.17 16.33
C PRO A 131 6.96 -6.64 16.56
N PHE A 132 7.26 -5.44 16.05
CA PHE A 132 8.59 -4.83 16.10
C PHE A 132 8.82 -3.97 17.34
N PRO A 133 10.07 -3.52 17.60
CA PRO A 133 10.33 -2.46 18.56
C PRO A 133 9.52 -1.20 18.24
N ALA A 134 8.98 -0.55 19.27
CA ALA A 134 8.32 0.75 19.18
C ALA A 134 8.88 1.64 20.29
N VAL A 135 9.40 2.80 19.93
CA VAL A 135 10.19 3.64 20.82
C VAL A 135 9.67 5.07 20.77
N VAL A 136 9.69 5.74 21.91
CA VAL A 136 9.50 7.19 22.05
C VAL A 136 10.82 7.79 22.48
N ASP A 137 11.37 8.68 21.66
CA ASP A 137 12.59 9.41 21.95
C ASP A 137 12.31 10.65 22.79
N ILE A 138 13.21 10.96 23.70
CA ILE A 138 13.08 12.06 24.66
C ILE A 138 14.22 13.04 24.46
N CYS A 139 13.90 14.18 23.89
CA CYS A 139 14.80 15.31 23.77
C CYS A 139 14.88 16.07 25.10
N VAL A 140 16.06 16.49 25.48
CA VAL A 140 16.26 17.21 26.77
C VAL A 140 16.70 18.63 26.53
N ASN A 141 15.85 19.57 26.92
CA ASN A 141 16.14 21.01 26.81
C ASN A 141 16.90 21.49 28.05
N ASP A 142 18.10 22.01 27.85
CA ASP A 142 19.01 22.51 28.89
C ASP A 142 18.95 24.03 28.97
N ARG A 143 19.25 24.58 30.14
CA ARG A 143 19.30 26.03 30.33
C ARG A 143 20.45 26.64 29.57
N VAL A 144 20.20 27.79 28.96
CA VAL A 144 21.19 28.63 28.29
C VAL A 144 22.03 29.35 29.35
N ALA A 145 23.32 29.57 29.10
CA ALA A 145 24.18 30.32 30.00
C ALA A 145 23.70 31.76 30.21
N LYS A 146 23.96 32.34 31.40
CA LYS A 146 23.70 33.77 31.65
C LYS A 146 24.63 34.69 30.86
N ASP A 147 25.86 34.23 30.64
CA ASP A 147 26.89 34.94 29.90
C ASP A 147 26.97 34.40 28.45
N VAL A 148 26.86 35.30 27.48
CA VAL A 148 26.86 34.97 26.04
C VAL A 148 28.18 34.31 25.59
N GLU A 149 29.33 34.76 26.15
CA GLU A 149 30.61 34.14 25.78
C GLU A 149 30.74 32.72 26.37
N ALA A 150 30.18 32.47 27.55
CA ALA A 150 30.14 31.15 28.16
C ALA A 150 29.25 30.20 27.31
N GLU A 151 28.10 30.68 26.83
CA GLU A 151 27.24 29.91 25.91
C GLU A 151 27.95 29.59 24.61
N SER A 152 28.56 30.59 23.97
CA SER A 152 29.30 30.38 22.70
C SER A 152 30.45 29.36 22.89
N ARG A 153 31.11 29.36 24.03
CA ARG A 153 32.15 28.34 24.36
C ARG A 153 31.53 26.94 24.53
N ARG A 154 30.36 26.83 25.15
CA ARG A 154 29.64 25.57 25.30
C ARG A 154 29.23 25.02 23.93
N GLU A 155 28.60 25.84 23.09
CA GLU A 155 28.17 25.50 21.75
C GLU A 155 29.32 25.03 20.85
N ALA A 156 30.48 25.71 20.92
CA ALA A 156 31.66 25.30 20.16
C ALA A 156 32.15 23.89 20.57
N LYS A 157 32.15 23.57 21.87
CA LYS A 157 32.49 22.22 22.36
C LYS A 157 31.50 21.16 21.86
N LEU A 158 30.22 21.47 21.92
CA LEU A 158 29.14 20.57 21.49
C LEU A 158 29.20 20.32 20.00
N SER A 159 29.39 21.34 19.18
CA SER A 159 29.54 21.24 17.73
C SER A 159 30.69 20.27 17.35
N ILE A 160 31.85 20.41 18.00
CA ILE A 160 32.98 19.51 17.75
C ILE A 160 32.65 18.06 18.14
N LEU A 161 32.02 17.85 19.27
CA LEU A 161 31.67 16.50 19.74
C LEU A 161 30.60 15.83 18.91
N THR A 162 29.59 16.56 18.48
CA THR A 162 28.54 15.98 17.65
C THR A 162 29.03 15.67 16.26
N HIS A 163 29.92 16.50 15.71
CA HIS A 163 30.58 16.18 14.45
C HIS A 163 31.42 14.89 14.57
N LEU A 164 32.14 14.72 15.70
CA LEU A 164 32.88 13.50 15.99
C LEU A 164 31.94 12.30 16.14
N TRP A 165 30.84 12.46 16.88
CA TRP A 165 29.82 11.42 17.10
C TRP A 165 29.23 10.91 15.77
N LYS A 166 28.83 11.83 14.87
CA LYS A 166 28.35 11.48 13.53
C LYS A 166 29.39 10.67 12.75
N LYS A 167 30.63 11.14 12.71
CA LYS A 167 31.71 10.42 12.00
C LYS A 167 32.02 9.04 12.55
N ILE A 168 31.84 8.84 13.85
CA ILE A 168 31.98 7.52 14.50
C ILE A 168 30.83 6.60 14.05
N ASN A 169 29.60 7.07 14.10
CA ASN A 169 28.40 6.27 13.78
C ASN A 169 28.31 5.97 12.29
N ASP A 170 28.63 6.93 11.43
CA ASP A 170 28.63 6.77 9.96
C ASP A 170 29.85 5.97 9.45
N ARG A 171 30.77 5.58 10.33
CA ARG A 171 32.02 4.89 10.01
C ARG A 171 32.87 5.60 8.93
N GLU A 172 32.74 6.91 8.82
CA GLU A 172 33.45 7.72 7.83
C GLU A 172 34.95 7.87 8.10
N LEU A 173 35.38 7.70 9.33
CA LEU A 173 36.78 7.85 9.75
C LEU A 173 37.43 6.49 10.03
N SER A 174 38.54 6.23 9.39
CA SER A 174 39.37 5.04 9.63
C SER A 174 40.85 5.35 9.68
N GLY A 175 41.61 4.50 10.37
CA GLY A 175 43.06 4.54 10.43
C GLY A 175 43.65 5.85 10.99
N LYS A 176 44.76 6.32 10.38
CA LYS A 176 45.54 7.47 10.88
C LYS A 176 44.74 8.80 10.91
N ASN A 177 43.75 8.99 10.05
CA ASN A 177 42.94 10.21 10.01
C ASN A 177 41.99 10.25 11.17
N PHE A 178 41.42 9.12 11.58
CA PHE A 178 40.59 8.99 12.76
C PHE A 178 41.37 9.34 14.02
N GLU A 179 42.56 8.76 14.23
CA GLU A 179 43.38 9.04 15.40
C GLU A 179 43.82 10.52 15.50
N LYS A 180 44.14 11.16 14.37
CA LYS A 180 44.41 12.61 14.36
C LYS A 180 43.21 13.44 14.75
N ALA A 181 42.01 13.12 14.27
CA ALA A 181 40.78 13.81 14.66
C ALA A 181 40.51 13.64 16.15
N MET A 182 40.66 12.43 16.70
CA MET A 182 40.48 12.13 18.10
C MET A 182 41.49 12.89 18.98
N GLN A 183 42.78 12.91 18.63
CA GLN A 183 43.80 13.65 19.36
C GLN A 183 43.55 15.16 19.36
N LEU A 184 43.05 15.71 18.24
CA LEU A 184 42.68 17.11 18.14
C LEU A 184 41.53 17.45 19.10
N VAL A 185 40.47 16.63 19.13
CA VAL A 185 39.32 16.79 20.02
C VAL A 185 39.75 16.66 21.46
N GLU A 186 40.55 15.65 21.81
CA GLU A 186 41.06 15.43 23.17
C GLU A 186 41.90 16.61 23.67
N SER A 187 42.80 17.13 22.81
CA SER A 187 43.62 18.30 23.12
C SER A 187 42.77 19.55 23.34
N HIS A 188 41.78 19.80 22.47
CA HIS A 188 40.93 20.99 22.51
C HIS A 188 39.99 20.98 23.73
N LEU A 189 39.39 19.82 24.01
CA LEU A 189 38.45 19.66 25.13
C LEU A 189 39.12 19.26 26.46
N LYS A 190 40.43 19.01 26.48
CA LYS A 190 41.23 18.52 27.63
C LYS A 190 40.63 17.25 28.25
N VAL A 191 40.27 16.29 27.40
CA VAL A 191 39.71 14.98 27.77
C VAL A 191 40.53 13.86 27.17
N HIS A 192 40.33 12.63 27.63
CA HIS A 192 40.92 11.43 27.05
C HIS A 192 39.87 10.36 26.85
N PHE A 193 39.80 9.79 25.65
CA PHE A 193 38.90 8.68 25.33
C PHE A 193 39.62 7.34 25.38
N ASN A 194 39.02 6.37 26.07
CA ASN A 194 39.55 5.03 26.18
C ASN A 194 39.35 4.27 24.83
N ARG A 195 40.43 4.06 24.08
CA ARG A 195 40.40 3.34 22.76
C ARG A 195 40.09 1.84 22.89
N LYS A 196 40.09 1.29 24.11
CA LYS A 196 39.74 -0.13 24.35
C LYS A 196 38.23 -0.34 24.55
N GLU A 197 37.46 0.72 24.68
CA GLU A 197 36.01 0.71 24.81
C GLU A 197 35.37 1.37 23.59
N ALA A 198 34.05 1.12 23.36
CA ALA A 198 33.29 1.81 22.33
C ALA A 198 33.35 3.34 22.50
N LEU A 199 33.64 4.06 21.44
CA LEU A 199 33.88 5.51 21.51
C LEU A 199 32.58 6.31 21.47
N ALA A 200 31.56 5.89 20.70
CA ALA A 200 30.28 6.61 20.63
C ALA A 200 29.65 6.85 22.00
N PRO A 201 29.51 5.86 22.89
CA PRO A 201 28.99 6.08 24.26
C PRO A 201 29.83 7.04 25.10
N GLN A 202 31.15 7.07 24.91
CA GLN A 202 32.02 8.00 25.63
C GLN A 202 31.82 9.45 25.17
N VAL A 203 31.69 9.65 23.87
CA VAL A 203 31.40 10.95 23.26
C VAL A 203 30.03 11.44 23.70
N THR A 204 29.02 10.58 23.69
CA THR A 204 27.65 10.93 24.09
C THR A 204 27.55 11.30 25.56
N ARG A 205 28.24 10.57 26.46
CA ARG A 205 28.33 10.97 27.89
C ARG A 205 29.02 12.32 28.08
N LEU A 206 30.04 12.62 27.28
CA LEU A 206 30.69 13.92 27.35
C LEU A 206 29.79 15.03 26.84
N LEU A 207 29.04 14.78 25.72
CA LEU A 207 28.01 15.69 25.24
C LEU A 207 26.98 16.02 26.32
N ASN A 208 26.36 15.01 26.93
CA ASN A 208 25.37 15.21 28.00
C ASN A 208 25.94 16.00 29.18
N ARG A 209 27.19 15.72 29.58
CA ARG A 209 27.86 16.48 30.66
C ARG A 209 28.04 17.95 30.31
N ILE A 210 28.37 18.28 29.06
CA ILE A 210 28.55 19.66 28.63
C ILE A 210 27.19 20.36 28.50
N CYS A 211 26.15 19.66 28.04
CA CYS A 211 24.78 20.18 28.02
C CYS A 211 24.34 20.68 29.41
N LYS A 212 24.68 19.94 30.47
CA LYS A 212 24.36 20.23 31.88
C LYS A 212 25.24 21.32 32.52
N GLU A 213 26.20 21.92 31.83
CA GLU A 213 27.18 22.85 32.39
C GLU A 213 26.50 24.02 33.11
N PHE A 214 25.33 24.47 32.65
CA PHE A 214 24.57 25.59 33.22
C PHE A 214 23.23 25.16 33.87
N GLU A 215 23.16 23.95 34.40
CA GLU A 215 21.97 23.44 35.10
C GLU A 215 21.67 24.28 36.37
N GLY A 216 20.39 24.41 36.70
CA GLY A 216 19.89 25.13 37.86
C GLY A 216 20.14 26.64 37.79
N GLU A 217 20.57 27.26 38.89
CA GLU A 217 20.79 28.71 39.01
C GLU A 217 21.95 29.26 38.17
N LYS A 218 22.82 28.40 37.64
CA LYS A 218 23.93 28.79 36.74
C LYS A 218 23.46 29.29 35.39
N GLY A 219 22.31 28.78 34.90
CA GLY A 219 21.71 29.16 33.63
C GLY A 219 20.70 30.29 33.75
N ARG A 220 20.24 30.77 32.59
CA ARG A 220 19.09 31.67 32.47
C ARG A 220 17.83 30.94 32.91
N GLN A 221 16.92 31.67 33.59
CA GLN A 221 15.66 31.08 34.04
C GLN A 221 14.54 31.23 33.03
N ASP A 222 14.75 32.05 32.00
CA ASP A 222 13.77 32.43 30.99
C ASP A 222 14.00 31.79 29.61
N LEU A 223 15.08 30.96 29.47
CA LEU A 223 15.47 30.43 28.18
C LEU A 223 16.03 29.01 28.27
N TYR A 224 15.51 28.11 27.47
CA TYR A 224 16.02 26.74 27.28
C TYR A 224 16.51 26.56 25.83
N ALA A 225 17.38 25.60 25.64
CA ALA A 225 17.88 25.23 24.32
C ALA A 225 17.91 23.71 24.15
N TRP A 226 17.47 23.23 22.99
CA TRP A 226 17.76 21.87 22.56
C TRP A 226 19.08 21.85 21.79
N ILE A 227 20.09 21.35 22.43
CA ILE A 227 21.49 21.58 22.03
C ILE A 227 21.95 20.64 20.90
N PRO A 228 21.45 19.39 20.73
CA PRO A 228 21.92 18.50 19.69
C PRO A 228 21.62 18.94 18.25
N GLU A 229 20.56 19.70 18.04
CA GLU A 229 20.20 20.22 16.70
C GLU A 229 20.97 21.49 16.29
N GLY A 230 21.60 22.18 17.23
CA GLY A 230 22.44 23.36 16.96
C GLY A 230 23.58 23.16 15.95
N LEU A 231 23.74 21.94 15.44
CA LEU A 231 24.74 21.53 14.45
C LEU A 231 24.53 22.07 13.05
N LYS A 232 23.34 22.53 12.72
CA LYS A 232 23.03 23.15 11.40
C LYS A 232 23.24 24.65 11.38
N GLY A 233 23.84 25.22 12.46
CA GLY A 233 24.11 26.65 12.56
C GLY A 233 22.92 27.51 13.02
N SER A 234 21.84 26.89 13.44
CA SER A 234 20.70 27.55 14.08
C SER A 234 20.65 27.19 15.56
N HIS A 235 20.72 28.20 16.42
CA HIS A 235 20.55 28.01 17.85
C HIS A 235 19.05 27.88 18.13
N ILE A 236 18.59 26.69 18.49
CA ILE A 236 17.19 26.46 18.87
C ILE A 236 17.04 26.84 20.34
N HIS A 237 16.56 28.07 20.55
CA HIS A 237 16.32 28.63 21.88
C HIS A 237 14.84 28.84 22.12
N PHE A 238 14.28 28.21 23.13
CA PHE A 238 12.88 28.28 23.50
C PHE A 238 12.65 29.23 24.67
N PRO A 239 11.97 30.39 24.50
CA PRO A 239 11.58 31.24 25.59
C PRO A 239 10.60 30.52 26.54
N GLN A 240 10.88 30.49 27.84
CA GLN A 240 10.04 29.79 28.82
C GLN A 240 8.60 30.31 28.84
N GLU A 241 8.38 31.59 28.66
CA GLU A 241 7.04 32.21 28.61
C GLU A 241 6.18 31.78 27.40
N GLU A 242 6.82 31.37 26.29
CA GLU A 242 6.15 30.82 25.11
C GLU A 242 5.89 29.32 25.22
N MET A 243 6.72 28.62 26.00
CA MET A 243 6.59 27.19 26.19
C MET A 243 5.62 26.83 27.33
N PHE A 244 5.58 27.62 28.42
CA PHE A 244 4.83 27.30 29.64
C PHE A 244 3.84 28.42 30.02
N PRO A 245 2.71 28.06 30.74
CA PRO A 245 2.28 26.72 31.06
C PRO A 245 1.90 25.93 29.81
N LEU A 246 2.12 24.60 29.79
CA LEU A 246 1.77 23.77 28.64
C LEU A 246 0.27 23.85 28.34
N THR A 247 -0.05 23.69 27.08
CA THR A 247 -1.41 23.47 26.54
C THR A 247 -1.60 22.01 26.15
N THR A 248 -2.66 21.70 25.41
CA THR A 248 -2.91 20.38 24.83
C THR A 248 -3.17 20.50 23.33
N ILE A 249 -2.73 19.50 22.57
CA ILE A 249 -2.96 19.39 21.14
C ILE A 249 -3.47 17.98 20.80
N GLN A 250 -4.33 17.88 19.79
CA GLN A 250 -4.77 16.60 19.24
C GLN A 250 -3.67 15.93 18.40
N PHE A 251 -3.48 14.62 18.62
CA PHE A 251 -2.56 13.79 17.84
C PHE A 251 -3.15 12.39 17.67
N GLU A 252 -3.47 11.98 16.44
CA GLU A 252 -4.18 10.74 16.09
C GLU A 252 -5.44 10.47 16.94
N GLY A 253 -6.19 11.52 17.23
CA GLY A 253 -7.45 11.44 18.00
C GLY A 253 -7.28 11.50 19.52
N PHE A 254 -6.05 11.54 20.05
CA PHE A 254 -5.76 11.68 21.47
C PHE A 254 -5.23 13.09 21.80
N ASN A 255 -5.32 13.49 23.08
CA ASN A 255 -4.82 14.77 23.55
C ASN A 255 -3.51 14.59 24.32
N PHE A 256 -2.46 15.28 23.85
CA PHE A 256 -1.14 15.28 24.50
C PHE A 256 -0.71 16.70 24.87
N PRO A 257 0.21 16.86 25.84
CA PRO A 257 0.78 18.15 26.16
C PRO A 257 1.55 18.75 24.97
N ALA A 258 1.45 20.07 24.85
CA ALA A 258 2.13 20.86 23.82
C ALA A 258 2.62 22.18 24.41
N PRO A 259 3.62 22.85 23.80
CA PRO A 259 4.01 24.20 24.16
C PRO A 259 2.81 25.17 24.19
N LYS A 260 2.81 26.12 25.10
CA LYS A 260 1.78 27.18 25.19
C LYS A 260 1.53 27.88 23.85
N ASN A 261 2.60 28.22 23.15
CA ASN A 261 2.59 28.81 21.83
C ASN A 261 3.24 27.85 20.83
N VAL A 262 2.43 26.91 20.30
CA VAL A 262 2.87 25.92 19.31
C VAL A 262 3.46 26.55 18.05
N ASP A 263 2.89 27.67 17.58
CA ASP A 263 3.39 28.36 16.40
C ASP A 263 4.79 28.94 16.62
N CYS A 264 5.04 29.53 17.79
CA CYS A 264 6.36 30.03 18.16
C CYS A 264 7.39 28.88 18.22
N ALA A 265 7.06 27.77 18.86
CA ALA A 265 7.96 26.61 18.97
C ALA A 265 8.32 26.06 17.56
N LEU A 266 7.34 25.84 16.70
CA LEU A 266 7.55 25.35 15.34
C LEU A 266 8.35 26.32 14.46
N ARG A 267 8.14 27.64 14.60
CA ARG A 267 8.93 28.64 13.86
C ARG A 267 10.38 28.69 14.33
N ILE A 268 10.64 28.48 15.59
CA ILE A 268 12.01 28.39 16.13
C ILE A 268 12.73 27.18 15.53
N GLU A 269 12.04 26.05 15.44
CA GLU A 269 12.65 24.79 15.01
C GLU A 269 12.74 24.65 13.49
N PHE A 270 11.64 24.96 12.76
CA PHE A 270 11.50 24.71 11.32
C PHE A 270 11.42 25.97 10.47
N GLY A 271 11.38 27.17 11.06
CA GLY A 271 11.21 28.41 10.32
C GLY A 271 9.81 28.52 9.69
N ASP A 272 9.71 28.54 8.36
CA ASP A 272 8.42 28.56 7.63
C ASP A 272 7.85 27.15 7.50
N TYR A 273 7.39 26.60 8.62
CA TYR A 273 6.90 25.22 8.73
C TYR A 273 5.56 24.98 8.00
N GLU A 274 4.86 26.04 7.56
CA GLU A 274 3.61 25.91 6.83
C GLU A 274 3.82 25.34 5.42
N LYS A 275 5.03 25.44 4.87
CA LYS A 275 5.40 24.84 3.60
C LYS A 275 5.77 23.36 3.81
N PRO A 276 5.02 22.41 3.21
CA PRO A 276 5.41 21.02 3.26
C PRO A 276 6.80 20.82 2.68
N SER A 277 7.67 20.13 3.41
CA SER A 277 8.94 19.63 2.91
C SER A 277 8.93 18.12 3.04
N LYS A 278 9.14 17.42 1.93
CA LYS A 278 9.37 15.97 1.94
C LYS A 278 10.83 15.73 2.34
N ALA A 279 11.20 16.13 3.57
CA ALA A 279 12.56 15.98 4.05
C ALA A 279 12.92 14.49 4.17
N GLY A 280 13.97 14.07 3.49
CA GLY A 280 14.59 12.77 3.65
C GLY A 280 15.33 12.71 4.99
N GLY A 281 14.72 12.17 6.03
CA GLY A 281 15.45 11.73 7.22
C GLY A 281 16.20 10.43 6.91
N ASN A 282 17.48 10.35 7.23
CA ASN A 282 18.37 9.24 6.82
C ASN A 282 18.47 8.12 7.88
N HIS A 283 17.41 7.77 8.61
CA HIS A 283 17.47 6.69 9.58
C HIS A 283 16.94 5.33 9.09
N GLY A 284 16.93 5.11 7.76
CA GLY A 284 16.52 3.83 7.17
C GLY A 284 15.02 3.58 7.25
N TYR A 285 14.24 4.48 6.64
CA TYR A 285 12.78 4.42 6.58
C TYR A 285 12.24 3.18 5.82
N PRO A 286 11.19 2.55 6.33
CA PRO A 286 10.72 2.62 7.72
C PRO A 286 11.68 1.87 8.65
N TYR A 287 11.92 2.41 9.84
CA TYR A 287 12.96 1.91 10.75
C TYR A 287 12.82 0.42 11.12
N PHE A 288 11.61 -0.12 11.11
CA PHE A 288 11.34 -1.52 11.45
C PHE A 288 11.73 -2.50 10.34
N ARG A 289 11.95 -2.04 9.10
CA ARG A 289 12.30 -2.91 7.94
C ARG A 289 13.57 -3.73 8.20
N LYS A 290 14.52 -3.18 8.94
CA LYS A 290 15.74 -3.91 9.32
C LYS A 290 15.51 -5.17 10.18
N TYR A 291 14.31 -5.31 10.76
CA TYR A 291 13.94 -6.44 11.61
C TYR A 291 13.01 -7.45 10.90
N GLU A 292 12.68 -7.26 9.63
CA GLU A 292 11.75 -8.14 8.90
C GLU A 292 12.28 -9.57 8.82
N GLN A 293 13.57 -9.75 8.56
CA GLN A 293 14.18 -11.07 8.52
C GLN A 293 14.16 -11.76 9.90
N ASP A 294 14.44 -11.01 10.96
CA ASP A 294 14.45 -11.56 12.32
C ASP A 294 13.05 -12.01 12.75
N ILE A 295 12.00 -11.29 12.37
CA ILE A 295 10.62 -11.66 12.70
C ILE A 295 10.14 -12.86 11.87
N ILE A 296 10.55 -12.98 10.60
CA ILE A 296 10.29 -14.15 9.77
C ILE A 296 10.93 -15.39 10.39
N GLU A 297 12.17 -15.30 10.86
CA GLU A 297 12.85 -16.41 11.55
C GLU A 297 12.13 -16.77 12.87
N LEU A 298 11.71 -15.76 13.63
CA LEU A 298 10.93 -15.98 14.87
C LEU A 298 9.58 -16.66 14.59
N ALA A 299 8.93 -16.35 13.46
CA ALA A 299 7.69 -16.97 13.01
C ALA A 299 7.88 -18.42 12.52
N GLY A 300 9.11 -18.85 12.26
CA GLY A 300 9.45 -20.19 11.77
C GLY A 300 9.56 -20.30 10.24
N GLY A 301 9.72 -19.20 9.54
CA GLY A 301 10.00 -19.12 8.10
C GLY A 301 8.98 -18.30 7.29
N GLU A 302 9.35 -17.97 6.05
CA GLU A 302 8.52 -17.19 5.12
C GLU A 302 7.19 -17.88 4.76
N ASP A 303 7.14 -19.18 4.79
CA ASP A 303 5.91 -19.97 4.58
C ASP A 303 4.86 -19.76 5.67
N LYS A 304 5.27 -19.28 6.85
CA LYS A 304 4.38 -18.94 7.95
C LYS A 304 3.91 -17.50 7.87
N TRP A 305 4.82 -16.62 7.51
CA TRP A 305 4.53 -15.20 7.36
C TRP A 305 5.57 -14.53 6.46
N SER A 306 5.11 -13.79 5.42
CA SER A 306 5.98 -13.07 4.51
C SER A 306 5.54 -11.61 4.37
N PHE A 307 6.53 -10.73 4.28
CA PHE A 307 6.32 -9.30 4.04
C PHE A 307 6.37 -8.96 2.56
N HIS A 308 7.01 -9.82 1.74
CA HIS A 308 7.34 -9.52 0.36
C HIS A 308 6.86 -10.62 -0.56
N TYR A 309 6.27 -10.21 -1.67
CA TYR A 309 5.96 -11.10 -2.78
C TYR A 309 7.25 -11.43 -3.54
N HIS A 310 7.46 -12.70 -3.85
CA HIS A 310 8.58 -13.18 -4.64
C HIS A 310 8.12 -13.49 -6.08
N PHE A 311 8.43 -12.58 -6.99
CA PHE A 311 8.08 -12.70 -8.39
C PHE A 311 8.69 -13.95 -9.04
N GLN A 312 7.90 -14.64 -9.85
CA GLN A 312 8.34 -15.75 -10.68
C GLN A 312 7.84 -15.54 -12.12
N LYS A 313 8.66 -15.93 -13.11
CA LYS A 313 8.29 -15.79 -14.53
C LYS A 313 6.91 -16.35 -14.87
N LYS A 314 6.52 -17.49 -14.25
CA LYS A 314 5.21 -18.11 -14.43
C LYS A 314 4.02 -17.22 -14.01
N ASP A 315 4.27 -16.20 -13.15
CA ASP A 315 3.23 -15.30 -12.69
C ASP A 315 2.70 -14.40 -13.82
N LEU A 316 3.53 -14.19 -14.85
CA LEU A 316 3.14 -13.49 -16.07
C LEU A 316 2.31 -14.34 -17.03
N GLU A 317 2.28 -15.65 -16.85
CA GLU A 317 1.58 -16.56 -17.73
C GLU A 317 0.07 -16.53 -17.44
N HIS A 318 -0.74 -16.33 -18.47
CA HIS A 318 -2.18 -16.38 -18.39
C HIS A 318 -2.73 -17.24 -19.54
N GLU A 319 -3.21 -18.45 -19.20
CA GLU A 319 -3.90 -19.32 -20.15
C GLU A 319 -5.32 -18.79 -20.38
N LYS A 320 -5.52 -18.10 -21.50
CA LYS A 320 -6.82 -17.54 -21.88
C LYS A 320 -7.72 -18.64 -22.43
N LYS A 321 -8.83 -18.90 -21.76
CA LYS A 321 -9.83 -19.89 -22.16
C LYS A 321 -11.04 -19.22 -22.78
N ASP A 322 -11.57 -19.83 -23.83
CA ASP A 322 -12.82 -19.39 -24.41
C ASP A 322 -13.99 -19.68 -23.46
N ASN A 323 -14.84 -18.69 -23.27
CA ASN A 323 -16.09 -18.87 -22.54
C ASN A 323 -17.19 -19.42 -23.47
N LEU A 324 -18.35 -19.75 -22.90
CA LEU A 324 -19.47 -20.32 -23.69
C LEU A 324 -19.93 -19.40 -24.83
N ARG A 325 -19.86 -18.07 -24.66
CA ARG A 325 -20.18 -17.09 -25.70
C ARG A 325 -19.23 -17.22 -26.90
N ASP A 326 -17.94 -17.30 -26.63
CA ASP A 326 -16.94 -17.42 -27.71
C ASP A 326 -17.04 -18.75 -28.42
N MET A 327 -17.34 -19.84 -27.69
CA MET A 327 -17.62 -21.14 -28.26
C MET A 327 -18.83 -21.08 -29.18
N ALA A 328 -19.92 -20.42 -28.76
CA ALA A 328 -21.10 -20.22 -29.59
C ALA A 328 -20.79 -19.45 -30.88
N LEU A 329 -20.02 -18.35 -30.78
CA LEU A 329 -19.58 -17.59 -31.96
C LEU A 329 -18.61 -18.37 -32.85
N ALA A 330 -17.76 -19.25 -32.26
CA ALA A 330 -16.91 -20.14 -33.06
C ALA A 330 -17.74 -21.17 -33.84
N ILE A 331 -18.84 -21.68 -33.27
CA ILE A 331 -19.77 -22.57 -33.96
C ILE A 331 -20.41 -21.86 -35.16
N PHE A 332 -20.86 -20.60 -35.03
CA PHE A 332 -21.39 -19.83 -36.18
C PHE A 332 -20.35 -19.68 -37.30
N ARG A 333 -19.06 -19.47 -36.96
CA ARG A 333 -17.98 -19.47 -37.96
C ARG A 333 -17.80 -20.82 -38.65
N ALA A 334 -17.90 -21.93 -37.89
CA ALA A 334 -17.83 -23.27 -38.43
C ALA A 334 -19.01 -23.57 -39.35
N LEU A 335 -20.25 -23.20 -38.99
CA LEU A 335 -21.43 -23.31 -39.80
C LEU A 335 -21.26 -22.57 -41.14
N LYS A 336 -20.69 -21.37 -41.15
CA LYS A 336 -20.35 -20.62 -42.35
C LYS A 336 -19.44 -21.40 -43.30
N LEU A 337 -18.37 -21.99 -42.79
CA LEU A 337 -17.43 -22.79 -43.57
C LEU A 337 -18.10 -24.04 -44.16
N GLN A 338 -18.98 -24.71 -43.41
CA GLN A 338 -19.78 -25.83 -43.91
C GLN A 338 -20.72 -25.40 -45.02
N GLU A 339 -21.42 -24.25 -44.90
CA GLU A 339 -22.27 -23.69 -45.94
C GLU A 339 -21.48 -23.40 -47.23
N GLU A 340 -20.29 -22.82 -47.13
CA GLU A 340 -19.40 -22.53 -48.24
C GLU A 340 -18.95 -23.82 -48.96
N ALA A 341 -18.61 -24.85 -48.20
CA ALA A 341 -18.24 -26.17 -48.72
C ALA A 341 -19.42 -26.83 -49.44
N MET A 342 -20.63 -26.80 -48.87
CA MET A 342 -21.84 -27.31 -49.53
C MET A 342 -22.19 -26.57 -50.82
N LYS A 343 -22.06 -25.26 -50.87
CA LYS A 343 -22.26 -24.43 -52.06
C LYS A 343 -21.28 -24.79 -53.20
N SER A 344 -20.02 -25.06 -52.87
CA SER A 344 -18.99 -25.41 -53.85
C SER A 344 -19.17 -26.82 -54.45
N ARG A 345 -19.88 -27.70 -53.72
CA ARG A 345 -20.10 -29.12 -54.09
C ARG A 345 -21.58 -29.45 -54.23
N VAL A 346 -22.38 -28.51 -54.74
CA VAL A 346 -23.85 -28.55 -54.74
C VAL A 346 -24.46 -29.71 -55.56
N GLU A 347 -23.69 -30.37 -56.43
CA GLU A 347 -24.10 -31.51 -57.26
C GLU A 347 -23.58 -32.86 -56.71
N GLU A 348 -22.87 -32.86 -55.56
CA GLU A 348 -22.41 -34.07 -54.88
C GLU A 348 -23.40 -34.47 -53.75
N TYR A 349 -24.50 -35.07 -54.13
CA TYR A 349 -25.69 -35.29 -53.31
C TYR A 349 -25.42 -36.12 -52.04
N SER A 350 -24.60 -37.17 -52.12
CA SER A 350 -24.23 -37.97 -50.97
C SER A 350 -23.45 -37.17 -49.95
N PHE A 351 -22.49 -36.32 -50.39
CA PHE A 351 -21.77 -35.38 -49.55
C PHE A 351 -22.71 -34.34 -48.92
N LEU A 352 -23.66 -33.80 -49.71
CA LEU A 352 -24.62 -32.81 -49.24
C LEU A 352 -25.49 -33.37 -48.10
N GLN A 353 -26.02 -34.58 -48.25
CA GLN A 353 -26.85 -35.21 -47.22
C GLN A 353 -26.08 -35.39 -45.91
N GLU A 354 -24.86 -35.88 -45.98
CA GLU A 354 -24.00 -36.03 -44.78
C GLU A 354 -23.66 -34.68 -44.14
N ALA A 355 -23.24 -33.69 -44.94
CA ALA A 355 -22.90 -32.35 -44.46
C ALA A 355 -24.11 -31.63 -43.84
N LEU A 356 -25.30 -31.70 -44.46
CA LEU A 356 -26.52 -31.11 -43.93
C LEU A 356 -26.97 -31.75 -42.61
N ALA A 357 -26.88 -33.10 -42.50
CA ALA A 357 -27.18 -33.77 -41.23
C ALA A 357 -26.23 -33.32 -40.10
N ASN A 358 -24.92 -33.26 -40.35
CA ASN A 358 -23.93 -32.77 -39.39
C ASN A 358 -24.15 -31.28 -39.02
N THR A 359 -24.56 -30.45 -39.99
CA THR A 359 -24.88 -29.05 -39.78
C THR A 359 -26.11 -28.89 -38.88
N GLN A 360 -27.12 -29.74 -39.07
CA GLN A 360 -28.33 -29.75 -38.25
C GLN A 360 -28.03 -30.15 -36.78
N ASP A 361 -27.26 -31.20 -36.57
CA ASP A 361 -26.85 -31.64 -35.22
C ASP A 361 -26.05 -30.54 -34.49
N THR A 362 -25.17 -29.86 -35.24
CA THR A 362 -24.40 -28.72 -34.70
C THR A 362 -25.33 -27.56 -34.31
N ALA A 363 -26.29 -27.20 -35.16
CA ALA A 363 -27.24 -26.11 -34.89
C ALA A 363 -28.17 -26.43 -33.70
N LEU A 364 -28.63 -27.68 -33.56
CA LEU A 364 -29.44 -28.13 -32.44
C LEU A 364 -28.64 -28.09 -31.12
N THR A 365 -27.40 -28.56 -31.13
CA THR A 365 -26.51 -28.50 -29.96
C THR A 365 -26.27 -27.07 -29.54
N LEU A 366 -26.04 -26.15 -30.48
CA LEU A 366 -25.88 -24.73 -30.19
C LEU A 366 -27.17 -24.12 -29.61
N GLY A 367 -28.33 -24.43 -30.19
CA GLY A 367 -29.63 -23.96 -29.71
C GLY A 367 -29.88 -24.36 -28.24
N ASN A 368 -29.64 -25.62 -27.91
CA ASN A 368 -29.78 -26.14 -26.53
C ASN A 368 -28.83 -25.42 -25.57
N ALA A 369 -27.58 -25.18 -25.96
CA ALA A 369 -26.60 -24.48 -25.11
C ALA A 369 -27.02 -22.99 -24.87
N ILE A 370 -27.55 -22.32 -25.90
CA ILE A 370 -28.06 -20.95 -25.80
C ILE A 370 -29.27 -20.90 -24.85
N GLU A 371 -30.24 -21.82 -25.04
CA GLU A 371 -31.44 -21.90 -24.21
C GLU A 371 -31.10 -22.19 -22.73
N GLN A 372 -30.20 -23.13 -22.50
CA GLN A 372 -29.73 -23.42 -21.16
C GLN A 372 -29.10 -22.20 -20.47
N ARG A 373 -28.39 -21.36 -21.19
CA ARG A 373 -27.67 -20.20 -20.63
C ARG A 373 -28.54 -18.94 -20.53
N LEU A 374 -29.37 -18.65 -21.56
CA LEU A 374 -30.16 -17.43 -21.66
C LEU A 374 -31.64 -17.63 -21.31
N GLY A 375 -32.10 -18.87 -21.16
CA GLY A 375 -33.49 -19.23 -20.91
C GLY A 375 -34.32 -19.38 -22.19
N GLU A 376 -35.61 -19.72 -22.03
CA GLU A 376 -36.51 -20.04 -23.13
C GLU A 376 -36.93 -18.83 -23.97
N ASN A 377 -36.79 -17.60 -23.46
CA ASN A 377 -37.28 -16.38 -24.13
C ASN A 377 -36.22 -15.70 -25.01
N THR A 378 -35.41 -16.46 -25.74
CA THR A 378 -34.41 -15.90 -26.65
C THR A 378 -35.00 -15.68 -28.04
N LYS A 379 -34.48 -14.72 -28.80
CA LYS A 379 -34.75 -14.53 -30.24
C LYS A 379 -33.91 -15.47 -31.09
N THR A 380 -32.72 -15.84 -30.62
CA THR A 380 -31.75 -16.66 -31.33
C THR A 380 -32.24 -18.10 -31.52
N VAL A 381 -32.86 -18.73 -30.51
CA VAL A 381 -33.31 -20.13 -30.57
C VAL A 381 -34.39 -20.33 -31.63
N PRO A 382 -35.48 -19.51 -31.73
CA PRO A 382 -36.44 -19.59 -32.82
C PRO A 382 -35.82 -19.39 -34.20
N LEU A 383 -34.82 -18.52 -34.34
CA LEU A 383 -34.11 -18.33 -35.62
C LEU A 383 -33.26 -19.57 -35.99
N LEU A 384 -32.62 -20.22 -35.02
CA LEU A 384 -31.92 -21.48 -35.21
C LEU A 384 -32.89 -22.62 -35.60
N SER A 385 -34.10 -22.65 -35.06
CA SER A 385 -35.15 -23.60 -35.45
C SER A 385 -35.50 -23.39 -36.94
N GLN A 386 -35.68 -22.15 -37.39
CA GLN A 386 -35.90 -21.85 -38.82
C GLN A 386 -34.70 -22.23 -39.69
N TYR A 387 -33.47 -22.05 -39.18
CA TYR A 387 -32.24 -22.50 -39.83
C TYR A 387 -32.27 -24.02 -40.05
N CYS A 388 -32.65 -24.80 -39.04
CA CYS A 388 -32.82 -26.25 -39.12
C CYS A 388 -33.92 -26.67 -40.12
N GLU A 389 -35.03 -25.92 -40.23
CA GLU A 389 -36.06 -26.16 -41.23
C GLU A 389 -35.53 -25.97 -42.66
N ILE A 390 -34.65 -24.99 -42.89
CA ILE A 390 -34.01 -24.79 -44.21
C ILE A 390 -33.06 -25.96 -44.49
N ILE A 391 -32.29 -26.40 -43.52
CA ILE A 391 -31.42 -27.58 -43.66
C ILE A 391 -32.24 -28.80 -44.06
N PHE A 392 -33.36 -29.06 -43.40
CA PHE A 392 -34.23 -30.20 -43.69
C PHE A 392 -34.73 -30.15 -45.12
N ARG A 393 -35.23 -29.02 -45.63
CA ARG A 393 -35.65 -28.86 -47.00
C ARG A 393 -34.51 -29.08 -48.02
N ALA A 394 -33.32 -28.60 -47.72
CA ALA A 394 -32.12 -28.84 -48.52
C ALA A 394 -31.76 -30.34 -48.56
N TYR A 395 -31.87 -31.03 -47.41
CA TYR A 395 -31.62 -32.44 -47.28
C TYR A 395 -32.59 -33.30 -48.11
N GLU A 396 -33.90 -32.97 -48.08
CA GLU A 396 -34.92 -33.67 -48.89
C GLU A 396 -34.66 -33.51 -50.41
N LYS A 397 -34.31 -32.27 -50.89
CA LYS A 397 -33.92 -32.05 -52.27
C LYS A 397 -32.69 -32.83 -52.70
N ALA A 398 -31.65 -32.83 -51.88
CA ALA A 398 -30.43 -33.60 -52.09
C ALA A 398 -30.73 -35.12 -52.20
N GLY A 399 -31.65 -35.63 -51.36
CA GLY A 399 -32.12 -37.01 -51.42
C GLY A 399 -32.93 -37.38 -52.66
N GLN A 400 -33.39 -36.40 -53.44
CA GLN A 400 -34.07 -36.56 -54.71
C GLN A 400 -33.17 -36.22 -55.91
N ASP A 401 -31.86 -36.07 -55.67
CA ASP A 401 -30.86 -35.63 -56.66
C ASP A 401 -31.17 -34.25 -57.31
N ILE A 402 -31.77 -33.35 -56.48
CA ILE A 402 -32.07 -31.97 -56.86
C ILE A 402 -31.10 -31.03 -56.15
N PRO A 403 -30.35 -30.19 -56.92
CA PRO A 403 -29.42 -29.25 -56.27
C PRO A 403 -30.15 -28.21 -55.42
N PRO A 404 -29.91 -28.12 -54.09
CA PRO A 404 -30.62 -27.21 -53.16
C PRO A 404 -30.03 -25.80 -53.15
N ARG A 405 -29.82 -25.17 -54.33
CA ARG A 405 -29.10 -23.87 -54.43
C ARG A 405 -29.78 -22.73 -53.69
N GLU A 406 -31.13 -22.65 -53.76
CA GLU A 406 -31.91 -21.61 -53.07
C GLU A 406 -31.88 -21.80 -51.56
N GLU A 407 -32.02 -23.04 -51.10
CA GLU A 407 -31.95 -23.37 -49.68
C GLU A 407 -30.57 -23.06 -49.08
N LEU A 408 -29.48 -23.40 -49.78
CA LEU A 408 -28.12 -23.08 -49.34
C LEU A 408 -27.83 -21.57 -49.33
N HIS A 409 -28.51 -20.80 -50.22
CA HIS A 409 -28.43 -19.33 -50.15
C HIS A 409 -29.16 -18.80 -48.92
N SER A 410 -30.42 -19.20 -48.71
CA SER A 410 -31.26 -18.81 -47.58
C SER A 410 -30.67 -19.25 -46.25
N LEU A 411 -29.94 -20.38 -46.21
CA LEU A 411 -29.23 -20.86 -45.03
C LEU A 411 -28.19 -19.84 -44.54
N GLY A 412 -27.37 -19.29 -45.45
CA GLY A 412 -26.40 -18.28 -45.15
C GLY A 412 -27.00 -16.97 -44.62
N GLU A 413 -28.14 -16.54 -45.19
CA GLU A 413 -28.88 -15.36 -44.72
C GLU A 413 -29.40 -15.60 -43.27
N LYS A 414 -30.03 -16.76 -43.04
CA LYS A 414 -30.59 -17.10 -41.74
C LYS A 414 -29.49 -17.23 -40.65
N ARG A 415 -28.33 -17.81 -40.98
CA ARG A 415 -27.18 -17.84 -40.04
C ARG A 415 -26.75 -16.43 -39.62
N LEU A 416 -26.69 -15.48 -40.57
CA LEU A 416 -26.37 -14.09 -40.28
C LEU A 416 -27.41 -13.42 -39.35
N GLU A 417 -28.69 -13.76 -39.51
CA GLU A 417 -29.74 -13.30 -38.58
C GLU A 417 -29.54 -13.88 -37.19
N CYS A 418 -29.24 -15.18 -37.08
CA CYS A 418 -28.93 -15.83 -35.80
C CYS A 418 -27.69 -15.19 -35.14
N GLU A 419 -26.63 -14.95 -35.91
CA GLU A 419 -25.38 -14.33 -35.43
C GLU A 419 -25.61 -12.91 -34.90
N LYS A 420 -26.44 -12.12 -35.55
CA LYS A 420 -26.84 -10.79 -35.08
C LYS A 420 -27.69 -10.86 -33.81
N ALA A 421 -28.64 -11.79 -33.74
CA ALA A 421 -29.49 -11.95 -32.58
C ALA A 421 -28.68 -12.33 -31.32
N ILE A 422 -27.78 -13.33 -31.45
CA ILE A 422 -26.98 -13.76 -30.31
C ILE A 422 -26.04 -12.68 -29.80
N LEU A 423 -25.45 -11.86 -30.67
CA LEU A 423 -24.60 -10.73 -30.26
C LEU A 423 -25.37 -9.67 -29.48
N GLN A 424 -26.68 -9.52 -29.71
CA GLN A 424 -27.54 -8.61 -28.96
C GLN A 424 -28.01 -9.21 -27.64
N GLU A 425 -28.24 -10.52 -27.58
CA GLU A 425 -28.78 -11.21 -26.41
C GLU A 425 -27.69 -11.66 -25.42
N TRP A 426 -26.55 -12.08 -25.96
CA TRP A 426 -25.44 -12.56 -25.11
C TRP A 426 -24.31 -11.52 -25.07
N LYS A 427 -24.41 -10.62 -24.11
CA LYS A 427 -23.45 -9.55 -23.88
C LYS A 427 -22.13 -10.10 -23.37
N LYS A 428 -21.04 -9.37 -23.58
CA LYS A 428 -19.77 -9.60 -22.86
C LYS A 428 -19.99 -9.31 -21.38
N THR A 429 -19.34 -10.06 -20.52
CA THR A 429 -19.48 -9.89 -19.05
C THR A 429 -18.21 -9.31 -18.45
N MET A 430 -18.38 -8.23 -17.69
CA MET A 430 -17.34 -7.65 -16.85
C MET A 430 -17.73 -7.80 -15.38
N LEU A 431 -16.88 -8.44 -14.58
CA LEU A 431 -17.06 -8.62 -13.16
C LEU A 431 -16.09 -7.72 -12.39
N ILE A 432 -16.61 -6.80 -11.59
CA ILE A 432 -15.81 -5.90 -10.75
C ILE A 432 -15.83 -6.42 -9.31
N LEU A 433 -14.66 -6.83 -8.82
CA LEU A 433 -14.48 -7.27 -7.44
C LEU A 433 -14.29 -6.06 -6.53
N LEU A 434 -15.09 -5.96 -5.48
CA LEU A 434 -15.11 -4.85 -4.54
C LEU A 434 -14.65 -5.36 -3.17
N ASP A 435 -13.42 -5.06 -2.80
CA ASP A 435 -12.84 -5.49 -1.51
C ASP A 435 -13.38 -4.66 -0.34
N ARG A 436 -13.42 -3.31 -0.48
CA ARG A 436 -13.85 -2.38 0.56
C ARG A 436 -14.79 -1.30 0.00
N ALA A 437 -15.82 -0.95 0.78
CA ALA A 437 -16.76 0.11 0.38
C ALA A 437 -16.07 1.47 0.23
N LYS A 438 -15.08 1.78 1.07
CA LYS A 438 -14.28 3.03 0.98
C LYS A 438 -13.46 3.14 -0.31
N HIS A 439 -13.16 2.02 -1.00
CA HIS A 439 -12.45 2.00 -2.28
C HIS A 439 -13.38 2.22 -3.48
N PHE A 440 -14.70 2.11 -3.29
CA PHE A 440 -15.69 2.22 -4.35
C PHE A 440 -15.59 3.50 -5.19
N PRO A 441 -15.28 4.70 -4.65
CA PRO A 441 -15.12 5.92 -5.45
C PRO A 441 -14.10 5.79 -6.60
N SER A 442 -13.10 4.92 -6.49
CA SER A 442 -12.12 4.67 -7.56
C SER A 442 -12.71 3.93 -8.77
N ILE A 443 -13.90 3.33 -8.63
CA ILE A 443 -14.57 2.49 -9.63
C ILE A 443 -15.92 3.08 -10.06
N ASP A 444 -16.59 3.89 -9.24
CA ASP A 444 -17.97 4.34 -9.48
C ASP A 444 -18.16 5.01 -10.87
N GLY A 445 -17.31 5.97 -11.20
CA GLY A 445 -17.36 6.64 -12.51
C GLY A 445 -17.15 5.66 -13.68
N PHE A 446 -16.18 4.75 -13.55
CA PHE A 446 -15.92 3.70 -14.54
C PHE A 446 -17.12 2.77 -14.71
N TYR A 447 -17.70 2.29 -13.60
CA TYR A 447 -18.88 1.43 -13.62
C TYR A 447 -20.08 2.09 -14.31
N LYS A 448 -20.37 3.37 -13.97
CA LYS A 448 -21.45 4.14 -14.60
C LYS A 448 -21.28 4.22 -16.12
N LYS A 449 -20.09 4.55 -16.60
CA LYS A 449 -19.78 4.66 -18.03
C LYS A 449 -19.85 3.31 -18.76
N MET A 450 -19.37 2.26 -18.13
CA MET A 450 -19.44 0.92 -18.71
C MET A 450 -20.88 0.40 -18.83
N ARG A 451 -21.77 0.75 -17.89
CA ARG A 451 -23.20 0.40 -17.98
C ARG A 451 -23.96 1.09 -19.10
N GLU A 452 -23.48 2.22 -19.62
CA GLU A 452 -24.07 2.90 -20.78
C GLU A 452 -23.88 2.08 -22.09
N ARG A 453 -23.00 1.09 -22.09
CA ARG A 453 -22.73 0.24 -23.24
C ARG A 453 -23.74 -0.89 -23.38
N GLU A 454 -24.30 -1.04 -24.57
CA GLU A 454 -25.29 -2.08 -24.86
C GLU A 454 -24.69 -3.49 -25.03
N ASP A 455 -23.39 -3.58 -25.37
CA ASP A 455 -22.67 -4.82 -25.66
C ASP A 455 -22.00 -5.45 -24.42
N TRP A 456 -22.08 -4.80 -23.25
CA TRP A 456 -21.51 -5.28 -21.99
C TRP A 456 -22.58 -5.44 -20.90
N GLU A 457 -22.45 -6.51 -20.12
CA GLU A 457 -23.08 -6.71 -18.82
C GLU A 457 -22.03 -6.47 -17.74
N VAL A 458 -22.24 -5.46 -16.89
CA VAL A 458 -21.26 -5.08 -15.86
C VAL A 458 -21.82 -5.40 -14.48
N LEU A 459 -21.13 -6.27 -13.76
CA LEU A 459 -21.54 -6.82 -12.48
C LEU A 459 -20.61 -6.32 -11.36
N LEU A 460 -21.19 -5.92 -10.24
CA LEU A 460 -20.49 -5.55 -9.02
C LEU A 460 -20.56 -6.69 -8.02
N MET A 461 -19.42 -7.12 -7.49
CA MET A 461 -19.34 -8.21 -6.52
C MET A 461 -18.53 -7.79 -5.28
N PRO A 462 -19.20 -7.47 -4.16
CA PRO A 462 -18.53 -7.36 -2.88
C PRO A 462 -17.92 -8.69 -2.48
N ILE A 463 -16.63 -8.68 -2.13
CA ILE A 463 -15.86 -9.87 -1.74
C ILE A 463 -15.45 -9.81 -0.28
N PRO A 464 -15.32 -10.95 0.40
CA PRO A 464 -14.88 -10.98 1.79
C PRO A 464 -13.40 -10.61 1.94
N TYR A 465 -13.07 -10.05 3.10
CA TYR A 465 -11.71 -9.76 3.51
C TYR A 465 -11.48 -10.10 4.99
N PHE A 466 -10.22 -10.12 5.39
CA PHE A 466 -9.78 -10.41 6.75
C PHE A 466 -8.77 -9.39 7.20
N TYR A 467 -8.85 -8.95 8.46
CA TYR A 467 -7.69 -8.38 9.12
C TYR A 467 -6.77 -9.51 9.61
N ARG A 468 -5.49 -9.19 9.71
CA ARG A 468 -4.49 -10.12 10.22
C ARG A 468 -3.98 -9.67 11.57
N ARG A 469 -3.68 -10.63 12.43
CA ARG A 469 -2.92 -10.39 13.65
C ARG A 469 -1.44 -10.18 13.35
N GLY A 470 -0.69 -9.68 14.33
CA GLY A 470 0.75 -9.49 14.20
C GLY A 470 1.55 -10.79 13.99
N ASP A 471 0.96 -11.96 14.25
CA ASP A 471 1.50 -13.28 13.95
C ASP A 471 1.13 -13.78 12.53
N GLY A 472 0.49 -12.94 11.72
CA GLY A 472 0.04 -13.27 10.36
C GLY A 472 -1.27 -14.04 10.27
N SER A 473 -1.85 -14.49 11.38
CA SER A 473 -3.12 -15.25 11.37
C SER A 473 -4.31 -14.34 11.02
N PHE A 474 -5.32 -14.91 10.36
CA PHE A 474 -6.55 -14.20 10.03
C PHE A 474 -7.43 -13.97 11.28
N MET A 475 -8.05 -12.80 11.32
CA MET A 475 -9.17 -12.50 12.20
C MET A 475 -10.49 -12.99 11.58
N GLU A 476 -11.63 -12.53 12.06
CA GLU A 476 -12.93 -12.88 11.51
C GLU A 476 -13.11 -12.37 10.07
N GLU A 477 -13.90 -13.13 9.27
CA GLU A 477 -14.29 -12.72 7.92
C GLU A 477 -15.21 -11.50 7.98
N GLU A 478 -14.91 -10.50 7.18
CA GLU A 478 -15.70 -9.29 7.04
C GLU A 478 -16.10 -9.07 5.58
N ILE A 479 -17.19 -8.33 5.37
CA ILE A 479 -17.66 -7.90 4.06
C ILE A 479 -18.51 -6.62 4.23
N ASP A 480 -18.18 -5.59 3.47
CA ASP A 480 -18.76 -4.24 3.60
C ASP A 480 -20.13 -4.08 2.89
N ARG A 481 -20.94 -5.14 2.76
CA ARG A 481 -22.20 -5.12 1.95
C ARG A 481 -23.14 -3.97 2.29
N GLU A 482 -23.26 -3.62 3.56
CA GLU A 482 -24.17 -2.57 4.04
C GLU A 482 -23.69 -1.15 3.72
N ASP A 483 -22.37 -0.98 3.48
CA ASP A 483 -21.70 0.30 3.30
C ASP A 483 -21.59 0.71 1.83
N PHE A 484 -21.83 -0.22 0.89
CA PHE A 484 -21.87 0.10 -0.53
C PHE A 484 -23.14 0.88 -0.93
N PRO A 485 -23.09 1.72 -1.99
CA PRO A 485 -24.25 2.50 -2.46
C PRO A 485 -25.45 1.61 -2.77
N LYS A 486 -26.61 1.92 -2.15
CA LYS A 486 -27.82 1.09 -2.22
C LYS A 486 -28.59 1.19 -3.55
N GLU A 487 -28.23 2.15 -4.39
CA GLU A 487 -28.79 2.32 -5.73
C GLU A 487 -28.29 1.31 -6.75
N TYR A 488 -27.25 0.53 -6.42
CA TYR A 488 -26.67 -0.47 -7.29
C TYR A 488 -27.09 -1.90 -6.89
N SER A 489 -27.09 -2.79 -7.87
CA SER A 489 -27.30 -4.21 -7.64
C SER A 489 -25.96 -4.93 -7.53
N TYR A 490 -25.83 -5.82 -6.55
CA TYR A 490 -24.62 -6.57 -6.28
C TYR A 490 -24.86 -8.07 -6.44
N VAL A 491 -23.89 -8.74 -7.04
CA VAL A 491 -23.90 -10.20 -7.18
C VAL A 491 -23.34 -10.83 -5.92
N ASP A 492 -24.02 -11.86 -5.42
CA ASP A 492 -23.49 -12.64 -4.30
C ASP A 492 -22.44 -13.63 -4.79
N TYR A 493 -21.21 -13.47 -4.27
CA TYR A 493 -20.08 -14.32 -4.64
C TYR A 493 -20.33 -15.81 -4.37
N LYS A 494 -21.17 -16.16 -3.37
CA LYS A 494 -21.50 -17.56 -3.02
C LYS A 494 -22.35 -18.26 -4.08
N SER A 495 -23.12 -17.51 -4.83
CA SER A 495 -23.99 -18.03 -5.89
C SER A 495 -23.41 -17.88 -7.30
N TYR A 496 -22.28 -17.19 -7.47
CA TYR A 496 -21.69 -16.94 -8.78
C TYR A 496 -20.85 -18.13 -9.27
N ALA A 497 -21.25 -18.72 -10.37
CA ALA A 497 -20.62 -19.90 -10.94
C ALA A 497 -19.42 -19.52 -11.83
N PHE A 498 -18.28 -19.18 -11.27
CA PHE A 498 -17.07 -18.73 -11.97
C PHE A 498 -16.65 -19.65 -13.12
N GLU A 499 -16.64 -20.98 -12.88
CA GLU A 499 -16.20 -21.96 -13.86
C GLU A 499 -17.09 -22.04 -15.12
N SER A 500 -18.38 -21.83 -14.96
CA SER A 500 -19.33 -21.91 -16.06
C SER A 500 -19.60 -20.57 -16.75
N ILE A 501 -19.49 -19.44 -16.02
CA ILE A 501 -19.74 -18.11 -16.56
C ILE A 501 -18.50 -17.59 -17.29
N MET A 502 -17.32 -17.71 -16.68
CA MET A 502 -16.05 -17.22 -17.20
C MET A 502 -16.17 -15.81 -17.81
N PRO A 503 -16.30 -14.75 -17.00
CA PRO A 503 -16.48 -13.39 -17.51
C PRO A 503 -15.35 -12.99 -18.44
N ASP A 504 -15.66 -12.18 -19.46
CA ASP A 504 -14.67 -11.70 -20.44
C ASP A 504 -13.60 -10.82 -19.81
N CYS A 505 -13.95 -10.16 -18.70
CA CYS A 505 -13.04 -9.32 -17.92
C CYS A 505 -13.36 -9.41 -16.42
N ILE A 506 -12.32 -9.55 -15.59
CA ILE A 506 -12.39 -9.32 -14.13
C ILE A 506 -11.56 -8.10 -13.79
N VAL A 507 -12.14 -7.18 -13.00
CA VAL A 507 -11.50 -5.96 -12.49
C VAL A 507 -11.21 -6.14 -11.02
N MET A 508 -9.96 -5.87 -10.60
CA MET A 508 -9.50 -5.87 -9.21
C MET A 508 -9.08 -4.47 -8.79
N ASN A 509 -9.32 -4.12 -7.52
CA ASN A 509 -8.76 -2.93 -6.87
C ASN A 509 -7.60 -3.25 -5.93
N SER A 510 -7.60 -4.45 -5.33
CA SER A 510 -6.57 -4.89 -4.39
C SER A 510 -5.46 -5.65 -5.12
N PRO A 511 -4.20 -5.21 -5.04
CA PRO A 511 -3.08 -5.90 -5.67
C PRO A 511 -2.39 -6.91 -4.74
N TYR A 512 -2.77 -6.96 -3.47
CA TYR A 512 -1.92 -7.50 -2.39
C TYR A 512 -1.99 -9.02 -2.23
N ASP A 513 -3.10 -9.65 -2.58
CA ASP A 513 -3.37 -11.07 -2.29
C ASP A 513 -3.03 -11.41 -0.82
N ALA A 514 -2.04 -12.30 -0.60
CA ALA A 514 -1.58 -12.71 0.72
C ALA A 514 -0.52 -11.77 1.35
N PHE A 515 -0.03 -10.76 0.63
CA PHE A 515 1.18 -10.04 0.99
C PHE A 515 0.96 -8.68 1.70
N ASN A 516 -0.28 -8.26 1.90
CA ASN A 516 -0.56 -7.21 2.86
C ASN A 516 -0.65 -7.85 4.26
N ILE A 517 0.25 -7.44 5.17
CA ILE A 517 0.41 -8.04 6.50
C ILE A 517 -0.60 -7.56 7.53
N VAL A 518 -1.44 -6.60 7.17
CA VAL A 518 -2.52 -6.07 8.04
C VAL A 518 -3.87 -6.60 7.61
N GLN A 519 -4.10 -6.75 6.31
CA GLN A 519 -5.37 -7.25 5.77
C GLN A 519 -5.16 -8.12 4.53
N SER A 520 -6.13 -8.93 4.20
CA SER A 520 -6.12 -9.78 3.00
C SER A 520 -7.54 -9.93 2.49
N ILE A 521 -7.75 -9.92 1.20
CA ILE A 521 -8.99 -10.44 0.61
C ILE A 521 -9.07 -11.95 0.84
N ALA A 522 -10.27 -12.52 0.73
CA ALA A 522 -10.42 -13.95 0.88
C ALA A 522 -9.59 -14.73 -0.17
N PRO A 523 -8.89 -15.82 0.21
CA PRO A 523 -7.92 -16.49 -0.65
C PRO A 523 -8.45 -16.97 -2.00
N PHE A 524 -9.76 -17.26 -2.09
CA PHE A 524 -10.39 -17.61 -3.36
C PHE A 524 -10.24 -16.48 -4.40
N PHE A 525 -10.25 -15.21 -3.97
CA PHE A 525 -10.18 -14.03 -4.84
C PHE A 525 -8.76 -13.54 -5.12
N TYR A 526 -7.73 -14.28 -4.69
CA TYR A 526 -6.36 -13.95 -5.05
C TYR A 526 -6.17 -13.90 -6.58
N SER A 527 -5.38 -12.98 -7.04
CA SER A 527 -5.20 -12.66 -8.46
C SER A 527 -4.75 -13.87 -9.29
N ASN A 528 -3.89 -14.74 -8.72
CA ASN A 528 -3.47 -15.99 -9.35
C ASN A 528 -4.61 -16.99 -9.58
N ASN A 529 -5.67 -16.91 -8.77
CA ASN A 529 -6.86 -17.74 -8.93
C ASN A 529 -7.85 -17.07 -9.89
N MET A 530 -8.09 -15.77 -9.75
CA MET A 530 -9.02 -15.04 -10.61
C MET A 530 -8.65 -15.07 -12.09
N LYS A 531 -7.37 -15.03 -12.43
CA LYS A 531 -6.94 -15.14 -13.84
C LYS A 531 -7.33 -16.47 -14.53
N LYS A 532 -7.68 -17.51 -13.76
CA LYS A 532 -8.16 -18.79 -14.33
C LYS A 532 -9.58 -18.73 -14.85
N TYR A 533 -10.36 -17.73 -14.41
CA TYR A 533 -11.78 -17.59 -14.68
C TYR A 533 -12.13 -16.43 -15.61
N THR A 534 -11.15 -15.82 -16.25
CA THR A 534 -11.38 -14.71 -17.17
C THR A 534 -10.39 -14.71 -18.32
N LYS A 535 -10.72 -14.02 -19.40
CA LYS A 535 -9.78 -13.74 -20.49
C LYS A 535 -8.89 -12.54 -20.21
N ASN A 536 -9.39 -11.58 -19.42
CA ASN A 536 -8.67 -10.36 -19.10
C ASN A 536 -8.83 -10.06 -17.61
N LEU A 537 -7.73 -10.21 -16.88
CA LEU A 537 -7.63 -9.75 -15.52
C LEU A 537 -7.01 -8.36 -15.52
N ILE A 538 -7.73 -7.35 -15.02
CA ILE A 538 -7.22 -5.98 -14.97
C ILE A 538 -7.17 -5.46 -13.54
N TYR A 539 -6.18 -4.61 -13.28
CA TYR A 539 -6.01 -3.94 -12.02
C TYR A 539 -6.20 -2.43 -12.16
N ILE A 540 -7.02 -1.86 -11.30
CA ILE A 540 -7.25 -0.41 -11.18
C ILE A 540 -6.96 -0.04 -9.72
N PRO A 541 -5.94 0.79 -9.41
CA PRO A 541 -5.67 1.22 -8.04
C PRO A 541 -6.87 1.91 -7.41
N TRP A 542 -7.14 1.60 -6.15
CA TRP A 542 -8.20 2.24 -5.37
C TRP A 542 -7.84 3.67 -4.91
N PHE A 543 -6.62 4.13 -5.19
CA PHE A 543 -6.07 5.40 -4.74
C PHE A 543 -5.33 6.14 -5.86
N VAL A 544 -5.04 7.41 -5.60
CA VAL A 544 -4.08 8.24 -6.36
C VAL A 544 -3.07 8.83 -5.37
N THR A 545 -1.82 8.97 -5.79
CA THR A 545 -0.75 9.60 -5.00
C THR A 545 -0.28 10.89 -5.66
N ASP A 546 0.55 11.65 -4.94
CA ASP A 546 1.38 12.66 -5.60
C ASP A 546 2.27 12.03 -6.67
N GLU A 547 2.66 12.83 -7.65
CA GLU A 547 3.60 12.38 -8.67
C GLU A 547 4.98 12.15 -8.05
N ILE A 548 5.55 10.97 -8.26
CA ILE A 548 6.84 10.54 -7.73
C ILE A 548 7.88 10.67 -8.82
N GLN A 549 8.98 11.37 -8.56
CA GLN A 549 10.11 11.46 -9.46
C GLN A 549 11.14 10.40 -9.12
N TRP A 550 11.31 9.44 -10.02
CA TRP A 550 12.28 8.36 -9.83
C TRP A 550 13.71 8.90 -9.67
N GLY A 551 14.36 8.49 -8.59
CA GLY A 551 15.73 8.90 -8.27
C GLY A 551 15.89 10.27 -7.60
N ALA A 552 14.81 11.02 -7.37
CA ALA A 552 14.85 12.23 -6.56
C ALA A 552 14.97 11.88 -5.07
N GLU A 553 15.83 12.58 -4.34
CA GLU A 553 16.08 12.33 -2.91
C GLU A 553 14.81 12.58 -2.07
N GLU A 554 14.08 13.64 -2.39
CA GLU A 554 12.82 14.00 -1.72
C GLU A 554 11.72 12.94 -1.87
N ASP A 555 11.75 12.11 -2.90
CA ASP A 555 10.78 11.03 -3.15
C ASP A 555 11.28 9.66 -2.70
N GLY A 556 12.46 9.57 -2.09
CA GLY A 556 13.07 8.30 -1.68
C GLY A 556 12.17 7.44 -0.80
N LYS A 557 11.49 8.03 0.20
CA LYS A 557 10.54 7.32 1.08
C LYS A 557 9.29 6.85 0.31
N ALA A 558 8.79 7.65 -0.63
CA ALA A 558 7.66 7.26 -1.48
C ALA A 558 8.02 6.10 -2.40
N ILE A 559 9.24 6.09 -2.98
CA ILE A 559 9.76 4.98 -3.80
C ILE A 559 9.89 3.69 -2.97
N ILE A 560 10.37 3.79 -1.73
CA ILE A 560 10.42 2.64 -0.80
C ILE A 560 9.01 2.09 -0.55
N ASN A 561 8.04 2.96 -0.30
CA ASN A 561 6.66 2.54 -0.05
C ASN A 561 5.98 1.88 -1.26
N MET A 562 6.50 2.05 -2.48
CA MET A 562 5.99 1.32 -3.65
C MET A 562 6.13 -0.20 -3.51
N ASP A 563 7.01 -0.70 -2.64
CA ASP A 563 7.08 -2.13 -2.32
C ASP A 563 5.74 -2.67 -1.81
N TYR A 564 4.97 -1.85 -1.07
CA TYR A 564 3.69 -2.24 -0.50
C TYR A 564 2.53 -2.30 -1.50
N TYR A 565 2.62 -1.64 -2.67
CA TYR A 565 1.49 -1.56 -3.60
C TYR A 565 1.84 -1.76 -5.08
N VAL A 566 3.13 -1.70 -5.47
CA VAL A 566 3.60 -1.96 -6.84
C VAL A 566 4.23 -3.34 -6.96
N CYS A 567 5.13 -3.71 -6.05
CA CYS A 567 5.80 -5.02 -6.04
C CYS A 567 4.88 -6.11 -5.48
N GLN A 568 3.68 -6.25 -6.08
CA GLN A 568 2.61 -7.10 -5.55
C GLN A 568 2.10 -8.09 -6.60
N PRO A 569 1.55 -9.24 -6.19
CA PRO A 569 1.11 -10.29 -7.11
C PRO A 569 0.03 -9.82 -8.09
N GLY A 570 -0.86 -8.93 -7.66
CA GLY A 570 -1.92 -8.41 -8.52
C GLY A 570 -1.39 -7.73 -9.80
N LEU A 571 -0.25 -7.01 -9.72
CA LEU A 571 0.36 -6.41 -10.90
C LEU A 571 1.03 -7.45 -11.81
N ALA A 572 1.62 -8.49 -11.21
CA ALA A 572 2.23 -9.58 -11.98
C ALA A 572 1.18 -10.41 -12.72
N HIS A 573 0.09 -10.76 -12.05
CA HIS A 573 -0.97 -11.61 -12.58
C HIS A 573 -1.93 -10.88 -13.52
N ALA A 574 -2.21 -9.57 -13.31
CA ALA A 574 -3.07 -8.79 -14.21
C ALA A 574 -2.50 -8.75 -15.63
N ASP A 575 -3.36 -8.80 -16.64
CA ASP A 575 -2.96 -8.58 -18.04
C ASP A 575 -2.59 -7.12 -18.27
N TYR A 576 -3.34 -6.21 -17.62
CA TYR A 576 -3.10 -4.76 -17.66
C TYR A 576 -3.38 -4.13 -16.30
N SER A 577 -2.55 -3.12 -15.97
CA SER A 577 -2.75 -2.25 -14.81
C SER A 577 -2.92 -0.81 -15.27
N PHE A 578 -4.00 -0.16 -14.85
CA PHE A 578 -4.38 1.18 -15.30
C PHE A 578 -4.08 2.21 -14.21
N VAL A 579 -3.14 3.12 -14.49
CA VAL A 579 -2.62 4.07 -13.50
C VAL A 579 -2.94 5.52 -13.86
N GLN A 580 -2.85 6.40 -12.87
CA GLN A 580 -3.35 7.78 -12.89
C GLN A 580 -2.70 8.70 -13.94
N SER A 581 -1.43 8.48 -14.31
CA SER A 581 -0.68 9.38 -15.19
C SER A 581 0.47 8.69 -15.90
N GLU A 582 1.06 9.35 -16.91
CA GLU A 582 2.25 8.86 -17.60
C GLU A 582 3.50 8.87 -16.69
N ASN A 583 3.59 9.82 -15.77
CA ASN A 583 4.67 9.82 -14.80
C ASN A 583 4.56 8.63 -13.84
N THR A 584 3.37 8.38 -13.28
CA THR A 584 3.10 7.20 -12.46
C THR A 584 3.39 5.91 -13.23
N ARG A 585 3.02 5.85 -14.51
CA ARG A 585 3.34 4.71 -15.38
C ARG A 585 4.86 4.46 -15.44
N ARG A 586 5.64 5.49 -15.70
CA ARG A 586 7.12 5.39 -15.76
C ARG A 586 7.68 4.91 -14.43
N THR A 587 7.24 5.50 -13.33
CA THR A 587 7.73 5.15 -11.98
C THR A 587 7.38 3.71 -11.61
N TYR A 588 6.18 3.23 -11.98
CA TYR A 588 5.80 1.82 -11.80
C TYR A 588 6.68 0.88 -12.63
N ILE A 589 6.98 1.23 -13.89
CA ILE A 589 7.86 0.44 -14.75
C ILE A 589 9.28 0.36 -14.16
N GLU A 590 9.84 1.49 -13.69
CA GLU A 590 11.15 1.51 -13.04
C GLU A 590 11.15 0.63 -11.78
N LYS A 591 10.14 0.78 -10.92
CA LYS A 591 10.02 0.00 -9.68
C LYS A 591 9.86 -1.50 -9.94
N LEU A 592 9.01 -1.88 -10.89
CA LEU A 592 8.82 -3.28 -11.29
C LEU A 592 10.07 -3.86 -11.95
N THR A 593 10.79 -3.06 -12.73
CA THR A 593 12.05 -3.47 -13.34
C THR A 593 13.15 -3.69 -12.28
N GLU A 594 13.25 -2.78 -11.29
CA GLU A 594 14.14 -2.97 -10.13
C GLU A 594 13.81 -4.28 -9.39
N PHE A 595 12.51 -4.54 -9.20
CA PHE A 595 12.02 -5.70 -8.46
C PHE A 595 12.21 -7.04 -9.20
N THR A 596 12.00 -7.07 -10.54
CA THR A 596 11.92 -8.32 -11.30
C THR A 596 13.12 -8.59 -12.21
N GLY A 597 13.92 -7.57 -12.52
CA GLY A 597 15.04 -7.61 -13.45
C GLY A 597 14.76 -6.88 -14.77
N GLU A 598 15.85 -6.39 -15.39
CA GLU A 598 15.80 -5.60 -16.63
C GLU A 598 15.20 -6.39 -17.81
N GLU A 599 15.34 -7.70 -17.82
CA GLU A 599 14.77 -8.58 -18.83
C GLU A 599 13.23 -8.54 -18.92
N TYR A 600 12.55 -8.05 -17.86
CA TYR A 600 11.09 -7.93 -17.83
C TYR A 600 10.59 -6.52 -18.15
N ARG A 601 11.44 -5.53 -18.35
CA ARG A 601 11.06 -4.13 -18.64
C ARG A 601 10.03 -4.01 -19.75
N ALA A 602 10.26 -4.67 -20.88
CA ALA A 602 9.36 -4.64 -22.03
C ALA A 602 7.97 -5.24 -21.71
N VAL A 603 7.89 -6.17 -20.76
CA VAL A 603 6.61 -6.72 -20.28
C VAL A 603 5.85 -5.65 -19.51
N TRP A 604 6.52 -4.95 -18.60
CA TRP A 604 5.92 -3.90 -17.79
C TRP A 604 5.50 -2.69 -18.63
N GLU A 605 6.30 -2.29 -19.62
CA GLU A 605 5.94 -1.24 -20.59
C GLU A 605 4.63 -1.54 -21.34
N LYS A 606 4.34 -2.81 -21.60
CA LYS A 606 3.10 -3.27 -22.24
C LYS A 606 1.93 -3.36 -21.26
N LYS A 607 2.17 -3.83 -20.04
CA LYS A 607 1.13 -4.11 -19.02
C LYS A 607 0.67 -2.86 -18.28
N ILE A 608 1.56 -1.89 -18.01
CA ILE A 608 1.20 -0.67 -17.27
C ILE A 608 0.73 0.40 -18.25
N VAL A 609 -0.48 0.90 -18.05
CA VAL A 609 -1.16 1.83 -18.95
C VAL A 609 -1.54 3.11 -18.20
N ALA A 610 -1.07 4.25 -18.70
CA ALA A 610 -1.53 5.55 -18.20
C ALA A 610 -2.93 5.83 -18.76
N SER A 611 -3.92 5.95 -17.89
CA SER A 611 -5.34 6.06 -18.27
C SER A 611 -6.11 7.17 -17.55
N GLY A 612 -5.50 7.79 -16.54
CA GLY A 612 -6.27 8.58 -15.57
C GLY A 612 -6.97 7.70 -14.54
N SER A 613 -7.65 8.33 -13.59
CA SER A 613 -8.40 7.67 -12.52
C SER A 613 -9.77 8.32 -12.34
N CYS A 614 -10.77 7.55 -11.90
CA CYS A 614 -12.08 8.09 -11.50
C CYS A 614 -11.94 9.12 -10.36
N LEU A 615 -10.95 8.95 -9.47
CA LEU A 615 -10.67 9.90 -8.40
C LEU A 615 -10.18 11.28 -8.91
N GLN A 616 -9.82 11.36 -10.21
CA GLN A 616 -9.42 12.58 -10.89
C GLN A 616 -10.48 13.08 -11.89
N GLY A 617 -11.68 12.45 -11.95
CA GLY A 617 -12.72 12.76 -12.92
C GLY A 617 -12.33 12.38 -14.37
N ARG A 618 -11.50 11.34 -14.56
CA ARG A 618 -11.01 10.88 -15.87
C ARG A 618 -11.55 9.50 -16.27
N GLU A 619 -12.75 9.18 -15.87
CA GLU A 619 -13.41 7.89 -16.14
C GLU A 619 -13.59 7.58 -17.62
N GLU A 620 -13.83 8.59 -18.47
CA GLU A 620 -13.98 8.39 -19.92
C GLU A 620 -12.67 7.93 -20.58
N GLU A 621 -11.54 8.51 -20.15
CA GLU A 621 -10.23 8.08 -20.64
C GLU A 621 -9.92 6.66 -20.15
N LEU A 622 -10.20 6.36 -18.88
CA LEU A 622 -10.03 5.04 -18.30
C LEU A 622 -10.81 3.98 -19.08
N VAL A 623 -12.11 4.21 -19.34
CA VAL A 623 -12.95 3.30 -20.15
C VAL A 623 -12.37 3.09 -21.55
N LYS A 624 -11.99 4.17 -22.24
CA LYS A 624 -11.39 4.11 -23.58
C LYS A 624 -10.13 3.26 -23.60
N HIS A 625 -9.23 3.45 -22.64
CA HIS A 625 -7.99 2.70 -22.57
C HIS A 625 -8.21 1.22 -22.25
N ILE A 626 -9.11 0.91 -21.31
CA ILE A 626 -9.46 -0.47 -20.98
C ILE A 626 -10.01 -1.19 -22.20
N LEU A 627 -11.04 -0.63 -22.85
CA LEU A 627 -11.67 -1.25 -24.03
C LEU A 627 -10.68 -1.46 -25.16
N SER A 628 -9.78 -0.49 -25.41
CA SER A 628 -8.74 -0.63 -26.46
C SER A 628 -7.78 -1.79 -26.21
N ARG A 629 -7.64 -2.28 -24.97
CA ARG A 629 -6.76 -3.39 -24.60
C ARG A 629 -7.46 -4.73 -24.54
N ILE A 630 -8.72 -4.77 -24.09
CA ILE A 630 -9.47 -6.03 -23.93
C ILE A 630 -10.27 -6.41 -25.18
N GLU A 631 -10.45 -5.51 -26.15
CA GLU A 631 -11.14 -5.75 -27.41
C GLU A 631 -10.18 -5.89 -28.61
N SER A 632 -8.87 -5.66 -28.41
CA SER A 632 -7.81 -5.91 -29.39
C SER A 632 -7.39 -7.39 -29.37
#